data_a527fcb4070cd15eff314a58fa22a494
#
_entry.id   a527fcb4070cd15eff314a58fa22a494
#
_cell.length_a   1.000
_cell.length_b   1.000
_cell.length_c   1.000
_cell.angle_alpha   90.00
_cell.angle_beta   90.00
_cell.angle_gamma   90.00
#
_symmetry.space_group_name_H-M   'P 1'
#
loop_
_entity.id
_entity.type
_entity.pdbx_description
1 polymer ?
#
loop_
_entity_poly.entity_id
_entity_poly.type
_entity_poly.pdbx_seq_one_letter_code
_entity_poly.pdbx_strand_id
1 'polypeptide(L)'
;MTPAFADPMRIRRSLPILITLLVIAAAVAAVIVLRGQAPPEAARLLPGADGFLYVNLKWIRTLNGLSKLPPVSREPEYQKFVDETGFEFERDLDEAAFAMHYPENWGQGTAGSSPEARFSEIFVGKFDSTRLVSYLKKISASVESYRDFDIYNIPLEGRTVRVAVLSYDSVAVSNHPDPAVIRGVVDRSRKLASPFGGPALLRRFYRQVPLASEAFAILRVRPAEMNSFSGFSGWGLLFPRPAVAVLSARYIHALHLRADLFAENEADAKVIAERASAYVDIFHGAEGSIGVHGTDADVKAFFDSLKVEHSGDRAILTAKVPPGFINKILAGAPANAAAPGPQSVPGSQFVPGPQSGPGAQGAPAQKNPAPGIPKPAAPH
;
A
#
# COMPACT_ATOMS: atom_id res chain seq x y z
N MET A 1 -14.52 14.38 -73.99
CA MET A 1 -14.10 14.23 -72.57
C MET A 1 -14.28 12.77 -72.20
N THR A 2 -13.17 12.01 -72.21
CA THR A 2 -13.16 10.56 -71.91
C THR A 2 -12.77 10.42 -70.46
N PRO A 3 -13.51 9.67 -69.59
CA PRO A 3 -13.11 9.46 -68.22
C PRO A 3 -11.93 8.51 -68.16
N ALA A 4 -10.85 8.94 -67.44
CA ALA A 4 -9.67 8.14 -67.22
C ALA A 4 -10.07 6.95 -66.29
N PHE A 5 -10.11 5.75 -66.85
CA PHE A 5 -10.22 4.51 -66.08
C PHE A 5 -8.94 4.33 -65.25
N ALA A 6 -9.10 4.40 -63.95
CA ALA A 6 -8.03 4.09 -63.01
C ALA A 6 -7.58 2.64 -63.16
N ASP A 7 -6.31 2.43 -63.38
CA ASP A 7 -5.67 1.17 -63.73
C ASP A 7 -5.82 0.13 -62.59
N PRO A 8 -6.57 -0.99 -62.73
CA PRO A 8 -6.80 -1.94 -61.65
C PRO A 8 -5.57 -2.78 -61.25
N MET A 9 -4.48 -2.66 -62.02
CA MET A 9 -3.27 -3.44 -61.78
C MET A 9 -2.38 -2.89 -60.62
N ARG A 10 -2.50 -1.60 -60.27
CA ARG A 10 -1.78 -1.01 -59.14
C ARG A 10 -2.33 -1.42 -57.78
N ILE A 11 -3.64 -1.66 -57.67
CA ILE A 11 -4.29 -2.06 -56.45
C ILE A 11 -3.91 -3.49 -56.04
N ARG A 12 -3.71 -4.40 -57.00
CA ARG A 12 -3.36 -5.82 -56.69
C ARG A 12 -1.93 -5.95 -56.17
N ARG A 13 -0.99 -5.07 -56.45
CA ARG A 13 0.40 -5.11 -55.95
C ARG A 13 0.58 -4.49 -54.55
N SER A 14 -0.29 -3.55 -54.17
CA SER A 14 -0.27 -2.93 -52.83
C SER A 14 -1.08 -3.69 -51.78
N LEU A 15 -1.99 -4.57 -52.21
CA LEU A 15 -2.85 -5.36 -51.29
C LEU A 15 -2.04 -6.21 -50.29
N PRO A 16 -1.01 -7.02 -50.68
CA PRO A 16 -0.23 -7.78 -49.72
C PRO A 16 0.58 -6.90 -48.76
N ILE A 17 1.08 -5.74 -49.23
CA ILE A 17 1.80 -4.78 -48.38
C ILE A 17 0.83 -4.19 -47.35
N LEU A 18 -0.38 -3.83 -47.76
CA LEU A 18 -1.39 -3.27 -46.87
C LEU A 18 -1.86 -4.28 -45.82
N ILE A 19 -2.04 -5.55 -46.23
CA ILE A 19 -2.38 -6.65 -45.30
C ILE A 19 -1.25 -6.87 -44.30
N THR A 20 0.01 -6.89 -44.74
CA THR A 20 1.17 -7.04 -43.86
C THR A 20 1.25 -5.89 -42.85
N LEU A 21 1.04 -4.66 -43.30
CA LEU A 21 1.05 -3.48 -42.43
C LEU A 21 -0.09 -3.52 -41.38
N LEU A 22 -1.27 -3.98 -41.79
CA LEU A 22 -2.41 -4.16 -40.91
C LEU A 22 -2.19 -5.25 -39.87
N VAL A 23 -1.57 -6.38 -40.28
CA VAL A 23 -1.19 -7.46 -39.34
C VAL A 23 -0.15 -6.98 -38.33
N ILE A 24 0.87 -6.24 -38.77
CA ILE A 24 1.89 -5.64 -37.89
C ILE A 24 1.21 -4.65 -36.93
N ALA A 25 0.36 -3.76 -37.43
CA ALA A 25 -0.37 -2.82 -36.57
C ALA A 25 -1.27 -3.52 -35.55
N ALA A 26 -1.98 -4.57 -35.97
CA ALA A 26 -2.78 -5.38 -35.06
C ALA A 26 -1.93 -6.12 -34.02
N ALA A 27 -0.80 -6.68 -34.41
CA ALA A 27 0.14 -7.32 -33.50
C ALA A 27 0.72 -6.32 -32.47
N VAL A 28 1.13 -5.13 -32.93
CA VAL A 28 1.61 -4.06 -32.05
C VAL A 28 0.50 -3.60 -31.10
N ALA A 29 -0.71 -3.38 -31.59
CA ALA A 29 -1.85 -3.02 -30.77
C ALA A 29 -2.16 -4.12 -29.73
N ALA A 30 -2.13 -5.39 -30.14
CA ALA A 30 -2.31 -6.51 -29.21
C ALA A 30 -1.22 -6.57 -28.13
N VAL A 31 0.03 -6.34 -28.49
CA VAL A 31 1.14 -6.26 -27.52
C VAL A 31 0.96 -5.09 -26.56
N ILE A 32 0.55 -3.92 -27.04
CA ILE A 32 0.29 -2.74 -26.20
C ILE A 32 -0.86 -3.04 -25.22
N VAL A 33 -1.96 -3.62 -25.70
CA VAL A 33 -3.11 -3.98 -24.86
C VAL A 33 -2.73 -5.05 -23.83
N LEU A 34 -1.99 -6.09 -24.25
CA LEU A 34 -1.54 -7.15 -23.33
C LEU A 34 -0.55 -6.62 -22.29
N ARG A 35 0.39 -5.75 -22.68
CA ARG A 35 1.29 -5.10 -21.72
C ARG A 35 0.55 -4.15 -20.77
N GLY A 36 -0.43 -3.40 -21.27
CA GLY A 36 -1.26 -2.53 -20.44
C GLY A 36 -2.12 -3.28 -19.42
N GLN A 37 -2.40 -4.57 -19.67
CA GLN A 37 -3.13 -5.45 -18.74
C GLN A 37 -2.21 -6.20 -17.77
N ALA A 38 -0.89 -6.06 -17.87
CA ALA A 38 0.05 -6.67 -16.94
C ALA A 38 0.32 -5.71 -15.77
N PRO A 39 0.39 -6.20 -14.51
CA PRO A 39 0.78 -5.38 -13.38
C PRO A 39 2.18 -4.76 -13.60
N PRO A 40 2.46 -3.57 -13.03
CA PRO A 40 3.78 -2.97 -13.02
C PRO A 40 4.85 -3.94 -12.50
N GLU A 41 6.08 -3.79 -12.98
CA GLU A 41 7.17 -4.71 -12.63
C GLU A 41 7.40 -4.76 -11.12
N ALA A 42 7.45 -3.60 -10.46
CA ALA A 42 7.58 -3.51 -9.01
C ALA A 42 6.53 -4.36 -8.28
N ALA A 43 5.26 -4.29 -8.71
CA ALA A 43 4.20 -5.08 -8.10
C ALA A 43 4.31 -6.59 -8.39
N ARG A 44 4.85 -6.99 -9.57
CA ARG A 44 5.05 -8.40 -9.92
C ARG A 44 6.18 -9.07 -9.14
N LEU A 45 7.15 -8.29 -8.65
CA LEU A 45 8.24 -8.79 -7.82
C LEU A 45 7.79 -9.13 -6.40
N LEU A 46 6.69 -8.57 -5.92
CA LEU A 46 6.18 -8.79 -4.58
C LEU A 46 5.87 -10.27 -4.29
N PRO A 47 6.03 -10.73 -3.05
CA PRO A 47 5.65 -12.08 -2.62
C PRO A 47 4.13 -12.25 -2.58
N GLY A 48 3.65 -13.49 -2.39
CA GLY A 48 2.24 -13.75 -2.09
C GLY A 48 1.84 -13.09 -0.79
N ALA A 49 0.69 -12.40 -0.77
CA ALA A 49 0.22 -11.63 0.38
C ALA A 49 -1.31 -11.49 0.36
N ASP A 50 -1.88 -10.91 1.42
CA ASP A 50 -3.30 -10.64 1.56
C ASP A 50 -3.71 -9.29 0.98
N GLY A 51 -2.75 -8.38 0.80
CA GLY A 51 -2.98 -7.09 0.19
C GLY A 51 -1.80 -6.63 -0.66
N PHE A 52 -2.10 -5.82 -1.67
CA PHE A 52 -1.14 -5.16 -2.55
C PHE A 52 -1.53 -3.70 -2.72
N LEU A 53 -0.53 -2.83 -2.64
CA LEU A 53 -0.64 -1.42 -2.97
C LEU A 53 0.47 -1.08 -3.97
N TYR A 54 0.16 -0.32 -4.99
CA TYR A 54 1.11 0.24 -5.93
C TYR A 54 0.84 1.72 -6.14
N VAL A 55 1.89 2.50 -6.20
CA VAL A 55 1.84 3.94 -6.49
C VAL A 55 2.95 4.30 -7.47
N ASN A 56 2.57 4.95 -8.57
CA ASN A 56 3.49 5.60 -9.50
C ASN A 56 3.65 7.07 -9.07
N LEU A 57 4.82 7.42 -8.54
CA LEU A 57 5.09 8.76 -8.01
C LEU A 57 5.59 9.74 -9.08
N LYS A 58 5.96 9.26 -10.27
CA LYS A 58 6.41 10.11 -11.38
C LYS A 58 5.36 11.16 -11.78
N TRP A 59 4.09 10.73 -11.87
CA TRP A 59 3.01 11.64 -12.25
C TRP A 59 2.74 12.70 -11.18
N ILE A 60 2.89 12.34 -9.90
CA ILE A 60 2.69 13.27 -8.78
C ILE A 60 3.64 14.47 -8.92
N ARG A 61 4.88 14.23 -9.33
CA ARG A 61 5.87 15.28 -9.57
C ARG A 61 5.53 16.17 -10.77
N THR A 62 4.78 15.67 -11.74
CA THR A 62 4.33 16.47 -12.89
C THR A 62 3.13 17.37 -12.57
N LEU A 63 2.43 17.11 -11.47
CA LEU A 63 1.35 17.96 -11.00
C LEU A 63 1.93 19.23 -10.36
N ASN A 64 1.91 20.34 -11.09
CA ASN A 64 2.42 21.65 -10.64
C ASN A 64 1.83 22.16 -9.30
N GLY A 65 0.79 21.50 -8.78
CA GLY A 65 0.17 21.81 -7.48
C GLY A 65 0.98 21.33 -6.27
N LEU A 66 1.78 20.28 -6.42
CA LEU A 66 2.56 19.69 -5.30
C LEU A 66 3.85 20.46 -5.01
N SER A 67 4.36 21.27 -5.95
CA SER A 67 5.48 22.20 -5.68
C SER A 67 5.12 23.30 -4.66
N LYS A 68 3.84 23.44 -4.30
CA LYS A 68 3.32 24.38 -3.31
C LYS A 68 3.07 23.76 -1.93
N LEU A 69 3.36 22.46 -1.76
CA LEU A 69 3.30 21.86 -0.44
C LEU A 69 4.32 22.52 0.48
N PRO A 70 3.94 22.87 1.72
CA PRO A 70 4.91 23.37 2.68
C PRO A 70 6.02 22.33 2.87
N PRO A 71 7.28 22.75 3.03
CA PRO A 71 8.38 21.82 3.28
C PRO A 71 8.04 21.01 4.53
N VAL A 72 8.00 19.68 4.36
CA VAL A 72 7.81 18.77 5.48
C VAL A 72 9.06 18.87 6.37
N SER A 73 8.86 19.13 7.66
CA SER A 73 9.94 19.03 8.65
C SER A 73 10.48 17.61 8.63
N ARG A 74 11.73 17.44 8.21
CA ARG A 74 12.37 16.12 8.15
C ARG A 74 12.73 15.65 9.54
N GLU A 75 12.33 14.45 9.89
CA GLU A 75 12.78 13.79 11.11
C GLU A 75 14.31 13.60 11.06
N PRO A 76 15.03 13.73 12.19
CA PRO A 76 16.49 13.63 12.21
C PRO A 76 17.04 12.34 11.59
N GLU A 77 16.33 11.22 11.75
CA GLU A 77 16.72 9.92 11.18
C GLU A 77 16.59 9.91 9.65
N TYR A 78 15.52 10.49 9.13
CA TYR A 78 15.35 10.65 7.68
C TYR A 78 16.39 11.60 7.09
N GLN A 79 16.69 12.71 7.75
CA GLN A 79 17.73 13.64 7.30
C GLN A 79 19.10 12.95 7.26
N LYS A 80 19.45 12.16 8.27
CA LYS A 80 20.69 11.36 8.28
C LYS A 80 20.74 10.36 7.12
N PHE A 81 19.63 9.69 6.82
CA PHE A 81 19.54 8.80 5.66
C PHE A 81 19.81 9.56 4.35
N VAL A 82 19.21 10.74 4.17
CA VAL A 82 19.42 11.59 3.00
C VAL A 82 20.88 12.02 2.89
N ASP A 83 21.51 12.46 3.98
CA ASP A 83 22.90 12.92 4.00
C ASP A 83 23.88 11.79 3.63
N GLU A 84 23.63 10.57 4.12
CA GLU A 84 24.50 9.43 3.87
C GLU A 84 24.28 8.80 2.48
N THR A 85 23.03 8.70 2.00
CA THR A 85 22.70 8.04 0.73
C THR A 85 22.58 9.00 -0.45
N GLY A 86 22.25 10.27 -0.20
CA GLY A 86 21.89 11.25 -1.22
C GLY A 86 20.49 11.05 -1.80
N PHE A 87 19.72 10.09 -1.30
CA PHE A 87 18.40 9.73 -1.80
C PHE A 87 17.29 10.45 -1.02
N GLU A 88 16.43 11.16 -1.74
CA GLU A 88 15.24 11.82 -1.20
C GLU A 88 13.99 11.18 -1.79
N PHE A 89 13.10 10.62 -0.95
CA PHE A 89 11.90 9.94 -1.43
C PHE A 89 11.04 10.82 -2.33
N GLU A 90 10.88 12.08 -1.99
CA GLU A 90 10.05 13.04 -2.71
C GLU A 90 10.61 13.36 -4.10
N ARG A 91 11.93 13.33 -4.25
CA ARG A 91 12.63 13.67 -5.50
C ARG A 91 12.96 12.45 -6.34
N ASP A 92 13.44 11.39 -5.71
CA ASP A 92 14.15 10.30 -6.39
C ASP A 92 13.34 9.01 -6.51
N LEU A 93 12.27 8.83 -5.68
CA LEU A 93 11.42 7.64 -5.75
C LEU A 93 10.42 7.75 -6.89
N ASP A 94 10.49 6.83 -7.84
CA ASP A 94 9.64 6.79 -9.03
C ASP A 94 8.38 5.93 -8.84
N GLU A 95 8.53 4.75 -8.26
CA GLU A 95 7.44 3.81 -8.01
C GLU A 95 7.63 3.13 -6.65
N ALA A 96 6.53 2.82 -5.99
CA ALA A 96 6.51 2.02 -4.78
C ALA A 96 5.42 0.95 -4.88
N ALA A 97 5.78 -0.28 -4.51
CA ALA A 97 4.85 -1.39 -4.45
C ALA A 97 4.97 -2.09 -3.08
N PHE A 98 3.83 -2.38 -2.46
CA PHE A 98 3.74 -2.97 -1.13
C PHE A 98 2.92 -4.24 -1.17
N ALA A 99 3.38 -5.27 -0.46
CA ALA A 99 2.63 -6.47 -0.15
C ALA A 99 2.39 -6.51 1.37
N MET A 100 1.14 -6.62 1.77
CA MET A 100 0.72 -6.67 3.17
C MET A 100 0.35 -8.11 3.54
N HIS A 101 1.02 -8.63 4.56
CA HIS A 101 0.80 -9.97 5.09
C HIS A 101 0.04 -9.86 6.40
N TYR A 102 -1.16 -10.43 6.44
CA TYR A 102 -1.95 -10.48 7.65
C TYR A 102 -1.39 -11.56 8.59
N PRO A 103 -1.26 -11.27 9.89
CA PRO A 103 -0.91 -12.29 10.87
C PRO A 103 -1.99 -13.39 10.92
N GLU A 104 -1.60 -14.64 11.17
CA GLU A 104 -2.53 -15.77 11.22
C GLU A 104 -3.61 -15.61 12.30
N ASN A 105 -3.27 -14.95 13.41
CA ASN A 105 -4.15 -14.69 14.56
C ASN A 105 -4.65 -13.22 14.61
N TRP A 106 -4.70 -12.55 13.48
CA TRP A 106 -5.24 -11.19 13.41
C TRP A 106 -6.72 -11.18 13.74
N GLY A 107 -7.14 -10.26 14.60
CA GLY A 107 -8.54 -10.20 15.09
C GLY A 107 -8.88 -11.14 16.25
N GLN A 108 -7.97 -12.02 16.70
CA GLN A 108 -8.20 -12.93 17.85
C GLN A 108 -7.62 -12.39 19.17
N GLY A 109 -6.97 -11.23 19.17
CA GLY A 109 -6.36 -10.63 20.34
C GLY A 109 -7.36 -9.86 21.22
N THR A 110 -7.06 -9.77 22.53
CA THR A 110 -7.71 -8.80 23.42
C THR A 110 -7.45 -7.38 22.94
N ALA A 111 -8.41 -6.48 23.15
CA ALA A 111 -8.27 -5.06 22.78
C ALA A 111 -6.93 -4.49 23.31
N GLY A 112 -6.06 -4.07 22.40
CA GLY A 112 -4.73 -3.52 22.70
C GLY A 112 -3.52 -4.40 22.30
N SER A 113 -3.71 -5.66 21.87
CA SER A 113 -2.65 -6.57 21.45
C SER A 113 -2.84 -7.14 20.04
N SER A 114 -3.35 -6.34 19.10
CA SER A 114 -3.44 -6.80 17.72
C SER A 114 -2.04 -7.02 17.14
N PRO A 115 -1.75 -8.22 16.61
CA PRO A 115 -0.47 -8.47 15.96
C PRO A 115 -0.35 -7.53 14.75
N GLU A 116 0.82 -6.90 14.61
CA GLU A 116 1.05 -5.93 13.54
C GLU A 116 1.19 -6.62 12.19
N ALA A 117 0.62 -6.01 11.15
CA ALA A 117 0.80 -6.42 9.79
C ALA A 117 2.30 -6.43 9.40
N ARG A 118 2.68 -7.37 8.54
CA ARG A 118 4.02 -7.45 7.97
C ARG A 118 3.98 -6.97 6.53
N PHE A 119 5.06 -6.35 6.11
CA PHE A 119 5.16 -5.76 4.78
C PHE A 119 6.35 -6.31 4.02
N SER A 120 6.18 -6.39 2.71
CA SER A 120 7.27 -6.55 1.75
C SER A 120 7.09 -5.48 0.67
N GLU A 121 8.16 -4.82 0.32
CA GLU A 121 8.12 -3.57 -0.43
C GLU A 121 9.14 -3.61 -1.56
N ILE A 122 8.79 -2.99 -2.68
CA ILE A 122 9.71 -2.75 -3.80
C ILE A 122 9.68 -1.25 -4.08
N PHE A 123 10.84 -0.64 -4.01
CA PHE A 123 11.07 0.75 -4.36
C PHE A 123 11.84 0.83 -5.67
N VAL A 124 11.33 1.62 -6.61
CA VAL A 124 12.00 1.92 -7.87
C VAL A 124 12.30 3.41 -7.92
N GLY A 125 13.55 3.77 -8.19
CA GLY A 125 13.97 5.16 -8.14
C GLY A 125 15.41 5.38 -8.57
N LYS A 126 15.94 6.56 -8.32
CA LYS A 126 17.30 6.96 -8.69
C LYS A 126 18.24 6.79 -7.52
N PHE A 127 18.71 5.57 -7.29
CA PHE A 127 19.62 5.24 -6.19
C PHE A 127 21.08 5.40 -6.59
N ASP A 128 21.90 6.06 -5.73
CA ASP A 128 23.34 5.86 -5.76
C ASP A 128 23.66 4.54 -5.06
N SER A 129 23.81 3.48 -5.87
CA SER A 129 24.01 2.12 -5.34
C SER A 129 25.25 2.02 -4.44
N THR A 130 26.32 2.79 -4.70
CA THR A 130 27.55 2.74 -3.90
C THR A 130 27.30 3.33 -2.50
N ARG A 131 26.68 4.49 -2.44
CA ARG A 131 26.35 5.15 -1.17
C ARG A 131 25.31 4.34 -0.39
N LEU A 132 24.28 3.85 -1.07
CA LEU A 132 23.22 3.04 -0.45
C LEU A 132 23.80 1.74 0.15
N VAL A 133 24.61 0.99 -0.60
CA VAL A 133 25.25 -0.24 -0.11
C VAL A 133 26.18 0.06 1.08
N SER A 134 26.93 1.15 1.03
CA SER A 134 27.80 1.56 2.15
C SER A 134 26.99 1.87 3.40
N TYR A 135 25.87 2.57 3.24
CA TYR A 135 24.94 2.86 4.33
C TYR A 135 24.32 1.59 4.90
N LEU A 136 23.81 0.69 4.05
CA LEU A 136 23.20 -0.57 4.48
C LEU A 136 24.20 -1.46 5.24
N LYS A 137 25.46 -1.55 4.79
CA LYS A 137 26.52 -2.27 5.50
C LYS A 137 26.79 -1.68 6.89
N LYS A 138 26.71 -0.36 7.03
CA LYS A 138 26.97 0.32 8.30
C LYS A 138 25.88 0.05 9.35
N ILE A 139 24.61 -0.03 8.94
CA ILE A 139 23.47 -0.17 9.86
C ILE A 139 22.98 -1.62 10.04
N SER A 140 23.46 -2.57 9.21
CA SER A 140 23.07 -3.97 9.31
C SER A 140 23.81 -4.69 10.44
N ALA A 141 23.12 -5.54 11.18
CA ALA A 141 23.72 -6.45 12.16
C ALA A 141 24.41 -7.64 11.48
N SER A 142 23.94 -8.04 10.31
CA SER A 142 24.53 -9.11 9.50
C SER A 142 24.16 -8.96 8.02
N VAL A 143 25.00 -9.54 7.17
CA VAL A 143 24.76 -9.60 5.72
C VAL A 143 24.72 -11.06 5.31
N GLU A 144 23.69 -11.47 4.62
CA GLU A 144 23.52 -12.79 4.03
C GLU A 144 23.76 -12.72 2.53
N SER A 145 24.62 -13.55 1.98
CA SER A 145 24.75 -13.69 0.52
C SER A 145 23.78 -14.75 0.00
N TYR A 146 22.90 -14.36 -0.92
CA TYR A 146 21.93 -15.25 -1.55
C TYR A 146 21.91 -15.04 -3.05
N ARG A 147 22.36 -16.05 -3.83
CA ARG A 147 22.38 -16.04 -5.31
C ARG A 147 23.00 -14.76 -5.91
N ASP A 148 24.18 -14.39 -5.45
CA ASP A 148 24.94 -13.20 -5.87
C ASP A 148 24.33 -11.85 -5.44
N PHE A 149 23.34 -11.85 -4.55
CA PHE A 149 22.79 -10.67 -3.90
C PHE A 149 23.11 -10.66 -2.43
N ASP A 150 23.45 -9.49 -1.91
CA ASP A 150 23.57 -9.26 -0.48
C ASP A 150 22.21 -8.88 0.10
N ILE A 151 21.79 -9.58 1.15
CA ILE A 151 20.62 -9.28 1.96
C ILE A 151 21.10 -8.72 3.30
N TYR A 152 20.80 -7.46 3.55
CA TYR A 152 21.18 -6.73 4.74
C TYR A 152 20.12 -6.92 5.82
N ASN A 153 20.51 -7.50 6.97
CA ASN A 153 19.61 -7.71 8.11
C ASN A 153 19.77 -6.55 9.11
N ILE A 154 18.76 -5.68 9.17
CA ILE A 154 18.77 -4.45 9.95
C ILE A 154 17.84 -4.63 11.16
N PRO A 155 18.34 -4.54 12.40
CA PRO A 155 17.48 -4.56 13.58
C PRO A 155 16.73 -3.22 13.69
N LEU A 156 15.40 -3.28 13.79
CA LEU A 156 14.56 -2.10 13.94
C LEU A 156 13.41 -2.43 14.89
N GLU A 157 13.31 -1.74 16.03
CA GLU A 157 12.22 -1.87 17.00
C GLU A 157 11.91 -3.33 17.41
N GLY A 158 12.95 -4.11 17.72
CA GLY A 158 12.79 -5.52 18.10
C GLY A 158 12.46 -6.48 16.95
N ARG A 159 12.51 -6.00 15.70
CA ARG A 159 12.29 -6.76 14.48
C ARG A 159 13.53 -6.78 13.59
N THR A 160 13.55 -7.67 12.61
CA THR A 160 14.55 -7.66 11.56
C THR A 160 13.93 -7.20 10.26
N VAL A 161 14.38 -6.05 9.77
CA VAL A 161 14.10 -5.58 8.41
C VAL A 161 15.20 -6.10 7.50
N ARG A 162 14.80 -6.74 6.39
CA ARG A 162 15.73 -7.27 5.39
C ARG A 162 15.68 -6.41 4.14
N VAL A 163 16.84 -5.96 3.68
CA VAL A 163 16.96 -5.12 2.50
C VAL A 163 17.85 -5.80 1.47
N ALA A 164 17.43 -5.81 0.20
CA ALA A 164 18.24 -6.30 -0.92
C ALA A 164 18.22 -5.26 -2.05
N VAL A 165 19.38 -4.88 -2.56
CA VAL A 165 19.50 -4.03 -3.76
C VAL A 165 19.42 -4.95 -4.96
N LEU A 166 18.29 -4.87 -5.71
CA LEU A 166 18.00 -5.79 -6.83
C LEU A 166 18.65 -5.35 -8.13
N SER A 167 18.74 -4.03 -8.33
CA SER A 167 19.35 -3.40 -9.51
C SER A 167 19.83 -1.98 -9.17
N TYR A 168 20.31 -1.25 -10.18
CA TYR A 168 20.72 0.15 -10.00
C TYR A 168 19.56 1.09 -9.65
N ASP A 169 18.33 0.70 -9.93
CA ASP A 169 17.11 1.50 -9.71
C ASP A 169 16.05 0.81 -8.83
N SER A 170 16.34 -0.37 -8.28
CA SER A 170 15.34 -1.19 -7.59
C SER A 170 15.88 -1.77 -6.28
N VAL A 171 15.13 -1.56 -5.20
CA VAL A 171 15.43 -2.03 -3.84
C VAL A 171 14.23 -2.77 -3.28
N ALA A 172 14.47 -3.95 -2.70
CA ALA A 172 13.47 -4.73 -1.99
C ALA A 172 13.67 -4.60 -0.47
N VAL A 173 12.58 -4.48 0.25
CA VAL A 173 12.55 -4.43 1.72
C VAL A 173 11.50 -5.41 2.24
N SER A 174 11.76 -6.08 3.36
CA SER A 174 10.76 -6.90 4.03
C SER A 174 10.99 -6.97 5.53
N ASN A 175 9.95 -6.78 6.33
CA ASN A 175 9.96 -7.04 7.77
C ASN A 175 9.28 -8.38 8.12
N HIS A 176 9.01 -9.23 7.12
CA HIS A 176 8.45 -10.56 7.35
C HIS A 176 9.41 -11.43 8.15
N PRO A 177 8.98 -12.18 9.18
CA PRO A 177 9.87 -12.99 10.01
C PRO A 177 10.61 -14.09 9.23
N ASP A 178 9.95 -14.68 8.24
CA ASP A 178 10.54 -15.71 7.38
C ASP A 178 11.48 -15.08 6.31
N PRO A 179 12.78 -15.39 6.33
CA PRO A 179 13.73 -14.90 5.32
C PRO A 179 13.46 -15.43 3.92
N ALA A 180 12.69 -16.53 3.76
CA ALA A 180 12.31 -17.05 2.44
C ALA A 180 11.49 -16.04 1.64
N VAL A 181 10.80 -15.10 2.30
CA VAL A 181 10.00 -14.07 1.64
C VAL A 181 10.88 -13.13 0.81
N ILE A 182 11.93 -12.54 1.40
CA ILE A 182 12.84 -11.65 0.66
C ILE A 182 13.69 -12.43 -0.36
N ARG A 183 14.12 -13.66 -0.05
CA ARG A 183 14.81 -14.53 -1.00
C ARG A 183 13.93 -14.83 -2.23
N GLY A 184 12.63 -15.05 -2.03
CA GLY A 184 11.67 -15.20 -3.11
C GLY A 184 11.50 -13.94 -3.99
N VAL A 185 11.70 -12.75 -3.44
CA VAL A 185 11.76 -11.50 -4.23
C VAL A 185 13.00 -11.49 -5.10
N VAL A 186 14.18 -11.80 -4.54
CA VAL A 186 15.44 -11.93 -5.28
C VAL A 186 15.31 -12.94 -6.41
N ASP A 187 14.70 -14.11 -6.17
CA ASP A 187 14.48 -15.12 -7.20
C ASP A 187 13.61 -14.63 -8.35
N ARG A 188 12.58 -13.85 -8.06
CA ARG A 188 11.70 -13.26 -9.08
C ARG A 188 12.41 -12.19 -9.90
N SER A 189 13.24 -11.34 -9.28
CA SER A 189 14.00 -10.31 -9.99
C SER A 189 14.95 -10.91 -11.03
N ARG A 190 15.58 -12.05 -10.71
CA ARG A 190 16.50 -12.76 -11.64
C ARG A 190 15.80 -13.38 -12.87
N LYS A 191 14.53 -13.76 -12.72
CA LYS A 191 13.79 -14.44 -13.80
C LYS A 191 13.21 -13.50 -14.84
N LEU A 192 13.63 -12.21 -14.86
CA LEU A 192 13.04 -11.19 -15.73
C LEU A 192 11.54 -11.35 -15.72
N ALA A 193 10.91 -10.77 -14.71
CA ALA A 193 9.50 -11.01 -14.38
C ALA A 193 8.62 -11.12 -15.62
N SER A 194 8.16 -12.32 -15.93
CA SER A 194 7.19 -12.53 -17.02
C SER A 194 6.06 -11.51 -16.89
N PRO A 195 5.61 -10.86 -17.98
CA PRO A 195 4.47 -9.94 -17.92
C PRO A 195 3.22 -10.58 -17.34
N PHE A 196 3.15 -11.91 -17.34
CA PHE A 196 2.07 -12.69 -16.71
C PHE A 196 2.44 -13.23 -15.32
N GLY A 197 3.60 -12.86 -14.79
CA GLY A 197 4.09 -13.26 -13.47
C GLY A 197 3.41 -12.50 -12.33
N GLY A 198 3.89 -12.78 -11.11
CA GLY A 198 3.45 -12.11 -9.89
C GLY A 198 2.50 -12.95 -9.02
N PRO A 199 2.12 -12.42 -7.86
CA PRO A 199 1.26 -13.10 -6.89
C PRO A 199 -0.12 -13.43 -7.44
N ALA A 200 -0.71 -14.56 -7.01
CA ALA A 200 -1.99 -15.05 -7.53
C ALA A 200 -3.14 -14.05 -7.34
N LEU A 201 -3.24 -13.42 -6.16
CA LEU A 201 -4.27 -12.42 -5.87
C LEU A 201 -4.13 -11.21 -6.80
N LEU A 202 -2.93 -10.69 -6.96
CA LEU A 202 -2.63 -9.58 -7.87
C LEU A 202 -3.03 -9.94 -9.31
N ARG A 203 -2.58 -11.08 -9.85
CA ARG A 203 -2.89 -11.52 -11.22
C ARG A 203 -4.38 -11.69 -11.47
N ARG A 204 -5.11 -12.22 -10.48
CA ARG A 204 -6.55 -12.47 -10.60
C ARG A 204 -7.33 -11.16 -10.73
N PHE A 205 -7.00 -10.16 -9.92
CA PHE A 205 -7.81 -8.95 -9.80
C PHE A 205 -7.24 -7.73 -10.53
N TYR A 206 -5.98 -7.75 -10.97
CA TYR A 206 -5.38 -6.61 -11.67
C TYR A 206 -6.13 -6.23 -12.96
N ARG A 207 -6.79 -7.18 -13.62
CA ARG A 207 -7.61 -6.92 -14.81
C ARG A 207 -8.79 -5.97 -14.55
N GLN A 208 -9.17 -5.80 -13.29
CA GLN A 208 -10.23 -4.87 -12.87
C GLN A 208 -9.69 -3.44 -12.65
N VAL A 209 -8.38 -3.30 -12.54
CA VAL A 209 -7.74 -1.98 -12.44
C VAL A 209 -7.81 -1.30 -13.80
N PRO A 210 -8.39 -0.09 -13.89
CA PRO A 210 -8.45 0.66 -15.14
C PRO A 210 -7.06 0.91 -15.72
N LEU A 211 -6.95 0.88 -17.05
CA LEU A 211 -5.69 1.22 -17.73
C LEU A 211 -5.22 2.62 -17.35
N ALA A 212 -3.91 2.79 -17.24
CA ALA A 212 -3.28 4.04 -16.83
C ALA A 212 -3.69 4.52 -15.43
N SER A 213 -4.02 3.60 -14.50
CA SER A 213 -4.13 3.95 -13.09
C SER A 213 -2.76 4.22 -12.51
N GLU A 214 -2.61 5.39 -11.87
CA GLU A 214 -1.36 5.82 -11.24
C GLU A 214 -1.14 5.16 -9.87
N ALA A 215 -2.24 4.78 -9.22
CA ALA A 215 -2.20 3.99 -8.01
C ALA A 215 -3.32 2.95 -8.01
N PHE A 216 -3.07 1.82 -7.38
CA PHE A 216 -4.10 0.82 -7.10
C PHE A 216 -3.80 0.07 -5.81
N ALA A 217 -4.86 -0.47 -5.20
CA ALA A 217 -4.75 -1.44 -4.11
C ALA A 217 -5.68 -2.62 -4.40
N ILE A 218 -5.23 -3.83 -4.06
CA ILE A 218 -6.00 -5.07 -4.14
C ILE A 218 -5.87 -5.74 -2.78
N LEU A 219 -6.96 -5.78 -2.02
CA LEU A 219 -6.96 -6.18 -0.61
C LEU A 219 -7.97 -7.29 -0.37
N ARG A 220 -7.58 -8.32 0.35
CA ARG A 220 -8.54 -9.24 0.99
C ARG A 220 -9.14 -8.52 2.19
N VAL A 221 -10.44 -8.38 2.19
CA VAL A 221 -11.20 -7.78 3.30
C VAL A 221 -11.74 -8.91 4.16
N ARG A 222 -11.34 -8.91 5.43
CA ARG A 222 -11.87 -9.80 6.47
C ARG A 222 -12.51 -8.91 7.53
N PRO A 223 -13.85 -8.85 7.61
CA PRO A 223 -14.56 -7.83 8.41
C PRO A 223 -14.13 -7.78 9.88
N ALA A 224 -13.92 -8.94 10.50
CA ALA A 224 -13.50 -9.02 11.90
C ALA A 224 -12.08 -8.43 12.13
N GLU A 225 -11.21 -8.51 11.14
CA GLU A 225 -9.81 -8.10 11.23
C GLU A 225 -9.62 -6.62 10.85
N MET A 226 -10.43 -6.12 9.92
CA MET A 226 -10.37 -4.72 9.47
C MET A 226 -10.71 -3.72 10.59
N ASN A 227 -11.54 -4.09 11.55
CA ASN A 227 -11.87 -3.22 12.69
C ASN A 227 -10.67 -3.01 13.63
N SER A 228 -9.67 -3.89 13.58
CA SER A 228 -8.44 -3.79 14.38
C SER A 228 -7.36 -2.92 13.72
N PHE A 229 -7.55 -2.52 12.47
CA PHE A 229 -6.58 -1.72 11.72
C PHE A 229 -6.87 -0.23 11.91
N SER A 230 -5.96 0.49 12.57
CA SER A 230 -6.16 1.88 13.01
C SER A 230 -6.48 2.89 11.89
N GLY A 231 -6.22 2.58 10.63
CA GLY A 231 -6.55 3.43 9.48
C GLY A 231 -7.86 3.10 8.77
N PHE A 232 -8.50 1.97 9.12
CA PHE A 232 -9.70 1.46 8.44
C PHE A 232 -10.83 1.11 9.39
N SER A 233 -10.83 1.68 10.59
CA SER A 233 -11.91 1.50 11.56
C SER A 233 -13.26 1.90 10.93
N GLY A 234 -14.20 0.96 10.93
CA GLY A 234 -15.51 1.15 10.30
C GLY A 234 -15.68 0.52 8.92
N TRP A 235 -14.59 0.26 8.18
CA TRP A 235 -14.70 -0.41 6.87
C TRP A 235 -15.25 -1.84 7.00
N GLY A 236 -14.93 -2.54 8.09
CA GLY A 236 -15.52 -3.85 8.37
C GLY A 236 -17.04 -3.85 8.44
N LEU A 237 -17.67 -2.71 8.75
CA LEU A 237 -19.13 -2.58 8.78
C LEU A 237 -19.76 -2.60 7.36
N LEU A 238 -19.00 -2.26 6.32
CA LEU A 238 -19.49 -2.35 4.94
C LEU A 238 -19.68 -3.80 4.48
N PHE A 239 -18.86 -4.72 4.99
CA PHE A 239 -18.80 -6.08 4.49
C PHE A 239 -19.52 -7.05 5.40
N PRO A 240 -20.55 -7.79 4.92
CA PRO A 240 -21.21 -8.84 5.68
C PRO A 240 -20.33 -10.09 5.85
N ARG A 241 -19.45 -10.35 4.87
CA ARG A 241 -18.57 -11.51 4.76
C ARG A 241 -17.21 -11.12 4.15
N PRO A 242 -16.21 -12.03 4.15
CA PRO A 242 -14.96 -11.81 3.45
C PRO A 242 -15.18 -11.43 1.98
N ALA A 243 -14.37 -10.49 1.50
CA ALA A 243 -14.49 -9.91 0.16
C ALA A 243 -13.09 -9.56 -0.39
N VAL A 244 -13.03 -9.11 -1.64
CA VAL A 244 -11.84 -8.50 -2.21
C VAL A 244 -12.16 -7.09 -2.67
N ALA A 245 -11.42 -6.12 -2.18
CA ALA A 245 -11.51 -4.74 -2.64
C ALA A 245 -10.40 -4.45 -3.66
N VAL A 246 -10.80 -3.89 -4.80
CA VAL A 246 -9.90 -3.37 -5.83
C VAL A 246 -10.11 -1.87 -5.90
N LEU A 247 -9.15 -1.12 -5.41
CA LEU A 247 -9.16 0.34 -5.41
C LEU A 247 -8.25 0.83 -6.52
N SER A 248 -8.61 1.91 -7.18
CA SER A 248 -7.79 2.53 -8.22
C SER A 248 -7.94 4.04 -8.24
N ALA A 249 -6.85 4.70 -8.59
CA ALA A 249 -6.79 6.15 -8.76
C ALA A 249 -6.14 6.47 -10.10
N ARG A 250 -6.82 7.31 -10.90
CA ARG A 250 -6.38 7.72 -12.23
C ARG A 250 -6.59 9.21 -12.40
N TYR A 251 -5.57 9.91 -12.91
CA TYR A 251 -5.68 11.34 -13.15
C TYR A 251 -5.93 11.63 -14.64
N ILE A 252 -7.13 12.18 -14.94
CA ILE A 252 -7.52 12.70 -16.26
C ILE A 252 -8.24 14.01 -16.01
N HIS A 253 -7.51 15.14 -16.05
CA HIS A 253 -8.03 16.49 -15.69
C HIS A 253 -8.57 16.61 -14.24
N ALA A 254 -8.92 15.51 -13.60
CA ALA A 254 -9.33 15.37 -12.22
C ALA A 254 -8.88 13.98 -11.72
N LEU A 255 -8.81 13.78 -10.41
CA LEU A 255 -8.49 12.48 -9.84
C LEU A 255 -9.76 11.62 -9.81
N HIS A 256 -9.79 10.58 -10.63
CA HIS A 256 -10.86 9.59 -10.66
C HIS A 256 -10.51 8.45 -9.70
N LEU A 257 -11.33 8.27 -8.69
CA LEU A 257 -11.25 7.17 -7.75
C LEU A 257 -12.31 6.12 -8.11
N ARG A 258 -11.94 4.86 -8.02
CA ARG A 258 -12.86 3.74 -8.21
C ARG A 258 -12.53 2.63 -7.21
N ALA A 259 -13.57 2.06 -6.61
CA ALA A 259 -13.50 0.88 -5.78
C ALA A 259 -14.47 -0.18 -6.34
N ASP A 260 -13.93 -1.34 -6.73
CA ASP A 260 -14.71 -2.53 -7.07
C ASP A 260 -14.61 -3.50 -5.89
N LEU A 261 -15.72 -3.76 -5.21
CA LEU A 261 -15.82 -4.59 -4.01
C LEU A 261 -16.45 -5.94 -4.39
N PHE A 262 -15.62 -6.97 -4.53
CA PHE A 262 -16.02 -8.30 -4.96
C PHE A 262 -16.46 -9.14 -3.76
N ALA A 263 -17.72 -9.52 -3.71
CA ALA A 263 -18.30 -10.43 -2.72
C ALA A 263 -18.27 -11.88 -3.21
N GLU A 264 -18.64 -12.83 -2.36
CA GLU A 264 -18.77 -14.23 -2.71
C GLU A 264 -19.99 -14.50 -3.60
N ASN A 265 -21.04 -13.67 -3.47
CA ASN A 265 -22.29 -13.80 -4.20
C ASN A 265 -22.97 -12.43 -4.39
N GLU A 266 -24.01 -12.40 -5.24
CA GLU A 266 -24.75 -11.20 -5.59
C GLU A 266 -25.51 -10.59 -4.39
N ALA A 267 -26.04 -11.42 -3.49
CA ALA A 267 -26.75 -10.93 -2.31
C ALA A 267 -25.83 -10.14 -1.36
N ASP A 268 -24.62 -10.65 -1.12
CA ASP A 268 -23.62 -9.95 -0.31
C ASP A 268 -23.14 -8.66 -1.02
N ALA A 269 -22.96 -8.68 -2.34
CA ALA A 269 -22.61 -7.50 -3.11
C ALA A 269 -23.68 -6.40 -3.04
N LYS A 270 -24.95 -6.79 -3.08
CA LYS A 270 -26.08 -5.88 -2.90
C LYS A 270 -26.06 -5.25 -1.51
N VAL A 271 -25.86 -6.04 -0.46
CA VAL A 271 -25.74 -5.50 0.91
C VAL A 271 -24.58 -4.51 1.04
N ILE A 272 -23.43 -4.80 0.41
CA ILE A 272 -22.30 -3.87 0.38
C ILE A 272 -22.69 -2.57 -0.31
N ALA A 273 -23.35 -2.64 -1.46
CA ALA A 273 -23.79 -1.46 -2.20
C ALA A 273 -24.81 -0.62 -1.41
N GLU A 274 -25.79 -1.26 -0.76
CA GLU A 274 -26.78 -0.59 0.08
C GLU A 274 -26.12 0.14 1.27
N ARG A 275 -25.20 -0.53 1.95
CA ARG A 275 -24.44 0.08 3.06
C ARG A 275 -23.56 1.23 2.57
N ALA A 276 -22.87 1.06 1.45
CA ALA A 276 -22.06 2.11 0.86
C ALA A 276 -22.90 3.32 0.46
N SER A 277 -24.09 3.11 -0.12
CA SER A 277 -25.04 4.19 -0.43
C SER A 277 -25.47 4.95 0.82
N ALA A 278 -25.79 4.24 1.91
CA ALA A 278 -26.15 4.89 3.17
C ALA A 278 -25.01 5.78 3.71
N TYR A 279 -23.74 5.34 3.58
CA TYR A 279 -22.61 6.21 3.93
C TYR A 279 -22.51 7.42 3.03
N VAL A 280 -22.69 7.27 1.71
CA VAL A 280 -22.69 8.41 0.76
C VAL A 280 -23.80 9.41 1.11
N ASP A 281 -24.99 8.92 1.48
CA ASP A 281 -26.11 9.78 1.90
C ASP A 281 -25.78 10.59 3.18
N ILE A 282 -25.09 9.96 4.15
CA ILE A 282 -24.59 10.63 5.35
C ILE A 282 -23.57 11.72 4.96
N PHE A 283 -22.65 11.45 4.03
CA PHE A 283 -21.69 12.44 3.56
C PHE A 283 -22.36 13.58 2.84
N HIS A 284 -23.37 13.35 2.00
CA HIS A 284 -24.17 14.41 1.37
C HIS A 284 -24.90 15.26 2.44
N GLY A 285 -25.42 14.65 3.49
CA GLY A 285 -26.03 15.36 4.61
C GLY A 285 -25.04 16.24 5.39
N ALA A 286 -23.76 15.80 5.45
CA ALA A 286 -22.69 16.55 6.12
C ALA A 286 -22.07 17.66 5.25
N GLU A 287 -22.37 17.70 3.94
CA GLU A 287 -21.87 18.73 3.01
C GLU A 287 -22.10 20.16 3.55
N GLY A 288 -23.28 20.41 4.10
CA GLY A 288 -23.63 21.68 4.72
C GLY A 288 -22.85 22.03 5.98
N SER A 289 -22.24 21.02 6.65
CA SER A 289 -21.51 21.20 7.91
C SER A 289 -20.02 21.43 7.67
N ILE A 290 -19.47 20.90 6.57
CA ILE A 290 -18.05 21.03 6.18
C ILE A 290 -17.81 22.37 5.46
N GLY A 291 -18.85 22.94 4.87
CA GLY A 291 -18.79 24.24 4.20
C GLY A 291 -18.74 25.39 5.19
N VAL A 292 -17.55 25.81 5.58
CA VAL A 292 -17.36 27.17 6.08
C VAL A 292 -17.77 28.11 4.95
N HIS A 293 -18.99 28.64 5.01
CA HIS A 293 -19.61 29.59 4.08
C HIS A 293 -20.02 29.00 2.71
N GLY A 294 -21.10 28.25 2.68
CA GLY A 294 -21.99 27.96 1.56
C GLY A 294 -21.40 28.04 0.15
N THR A 295 -21.37 26.92 -0.60
CA THR A 295 -21.19 26.88 -2.05
C THR A 295 -19.76 26.89 -2.61
N ASP A 296 -18.84 26.14 -2.00
CA ASP A 296 -17.61 25.85 -2.72
C ASP A 296 -17.93 24.87 -3.88
N ALA A 297 -17.76 25.34 -5.12
CA ALA A 297 -18.10 24.58 -6.32
C ALA A 297 -17.31 23.27 -6.44
N ASP A 298 -16.05 23.24 -5.97
CA ASP A 298 -15.21 22.03 -6.04
C ASP A 298 -15.66 21.00 -5.01
N VAL A 299 -16.02 21.43 -3.80
CA VAL A 299 -16.56 20.54 -2.74
C VAL A 299 -17.87 19.95 -3.24
N LYS A 300 -18.79 20.78 -3.75
CA LYS A 300 -20.06 20.30 -4.30
C LYS A 300 -19.83 19.33 -5.45
N ALA A 301 -18.97 19.64 -6.41
CA ALA A 301 -18.66 18.76 -7.54
C ALA A 301 -18.08 17.42 -7.11
N PHE A 302 -17.29 17.39 -6.03
CA PHE A 302 -16.81 16.13 -5.45
C PHE A 302 -17.98 15.29 -4.92
N PHE A 303 -18.82 15.86 -4.04
CA PHE A 303 -19.94 15.11 -3.46
C PHE A 303 -20.95 14.67 -4.52
N ASP A 304 -21.32 15.51 -5.49
CA ASP A 304 -22.20 15.16 -6.60
C ASP A 304 -21.63 14.04 -7.50
N SER A 305 -20.32 13.83 -7.46
CA SER A 305 -19.66 12.76 -8.24
C SER A 305 -19.64 11.39 -7.57
N LEU A 306 -19.96 11.31 -6.28
CA LEU A 306 -20.03 10.05 -5.54
C LEU A 306 -21.17 9.21 -6.06
N LYS A 307 -20.85 8.01 -6.55
CA LYS A 307 -21.84 7.06 -7.07
C LYS A 307 -21.58 5.67 -6.54
N VAL A 308 -22.65 4.97 -6.22
CA VAL A 308 -22.62 3.57 -5.84
C VAL A 308 -23.48 2.80 -6.82
N GLU A 309 -22.92 1.77 -7.42
CA GLU A 309 -23.60 0.90 -8.38
C GLU A 309 -23.44 -0.56 -7.92
N HIS A 310 -24.35 -1.42 -8.34
CA HIS A 310 -24.29 -2.86 -8.11
C HIS A 310 -24.30 -3.57 -9.45
N SER A 311 -23.45 -4.58 -9.63
CA SER A 311 -23.37 -5.37 -10.84
C SER A 311 -22.90 -6.79 -10.55
N GLY A 312 -23.82 -7.76 -10.57
CA GLY A 312 -23.52 -9.16 -10.27
C GLY A 312 -22.95 -9.34 -8.85
N ASP A 313 -21.77 -9.93 -8.75
CA ASP A 313 -21.09 -10.22 -7.49
C ASP A 313 -20.26 -9.05 -6.93
N ARG A 314 -20.45 -7.82 -7.44
CA ARG A 314 -19.67 -6.66 -7.02
C ARG A 314 -20.50 -5.40 -6.77
N ALA A 315 -20.08 -4.62 -5.77
CA ALA A 315 -20.46 -3.24 -5.58
C ALA A 315 -19.34 -2.33 -6.16
N ILE A 316 -19.73 -1.25 -6.82
CA ILE A 316 -18.82 -0.33 -7.50
C ILE A 316 -19.06 1.07 -6.94
N LEU A 317 -18.01 1.66 -6.37
CA LEU A 317 -18.01 3.04 -5.90
C LEU A 317 -17.12 3.86 -6.81
N THR A 318 -17.58 5.03 -7.22
CA THR A 318 -16.80 5.98 -8.02
C THR A 318 -16.88 7.36 -7.43
N ALA A 319 -15.77 8.10 -7.54
CA ALA A 319 -15.68 9.49 -7.15
C ALA A 319 -14.77 10.25 -8.12
N LYS A 320 -15.03 11.55 -8.28
CA LYS A 320 -14.20 12.44 -9.06
C LYS A 320 -13.78 13.63 -8.18
N VAL A 321 -12.48 13.73 -7.90
CA VAL A 321 -11.91 14.78 -7.07
C VAL A 321 -11.41 15.90 -7.98
N PRO A 322 -12.04 17.09 -7.99
CA PRO A 322 -11.58 18.22 -8.76
C PRO A 322 -10.21 18.72 -8.28
N PRO A 323 -9.36 19.29 -9.16
CA PRO A 323 -8.05 19.82 -8.77
C PRO A 323 -8.11 20.89 -7.67
N GLY A 324 -9.14 21.76 -7.71
CA GLY A 324 -9.35 22.78 -6.68
C GLY A 324 -9.62 22.19 -5.30
N PHE A 325 -10.38 21.07 -5.23
CA PHE A 325 -10.62 20.34 -3.98
C PHE A 325 -9.34 19.73 -3.42
N ILE A 326 -8.49 19.14 -4.29
CA ILE A 326 -7.17 18.60 -3.90
C ILE A 326 -6.32 19.72 -3.27
N ASN A 327 -6.23 20.88 -3.93
CA ASN A 327 -5.44 22.00 -3.43
C ASN A 327 -5.93 22.51 -2.06
N LYS A 328 -7.24 22.48 -1.80
CA LYS A 328 -7.82 22.88 -0.52
C LYS A 328 -7.52 21.90 0.60
N ILE A 329 -7.63 20.60 0.33
CA ILE A 329 -7.25 19.56 1.31
C ILE A 329 -5.77 19.71 1.68
N LEU A 330 -4.91 19.91 0.70
CA LEU A 330 -3.47 20.06 0.92
C LEU A 330 -3.14 21.36 1.67
N ALA A 331 -3.85 22.45 1.39
CA ALA A 331 -3.66 23.72 2.08
C ALA A 331 -4.22 23.72 3.52
N GLY A 332 -5.26 22.93 3.79
CA GLY A 332 -5.87 22.76 5.11
C GLY A 332 -5.24 21.68 5.98
N ALA A 333 -4.34 20.85 5.41
CA ALA A 333 -3.60 19.87 6.21
C ALA A 333 -2.67 20.61 7.18
N PRO A 334 -2.80 20.40 8.50
CA PRO A 334 -1.87 21.01 9.45
C PRO A 334 -0.46 20.56 9.10
N ALA A 335 0.50 21.50 9.14
CA ALA A 335 1.92 21.25 8.83
C ALA A 335 2.58 20.15 9.72
N ASN A 336 1.83 19.64 10.68
CA ASN A 336 2.24 18.60 11.64
C ASN A 336 1.45 17.28 11.50
N ALA A 337 0.80 17.00 10.38
CA ALA A 337 0.33 15.65 10.09
C ALA A 337 1.53 14.77 9.69
N ALA A 338 2.53 14.69 10.57
CA ALA A 338 3.43 13.56 10.63
C ALA A 338 2.58 12.29 10.77
N ALA A 339 2.93 11.24 10.03
CA ALA A 339 2.35 9.92 10.23
C ALA A 339 2.23 9.63 11.73
N PRO A 340 1.11 9.05 12.22
CA PRO A 340 0.98 8.79 13.64
C PRO A 340 2.15 7.92 14.07
N GLY A 341 3.15 8.55 14.69
CA GLY A 341 4.16 7.85 15.45
C GLY A 341 3.46 7.03 16.51
N PRO A 342 4.03 5.93 17.00
CA PRO A 342 3.42 5.11 18.03
C PRO A 342 2.99 6.02 19.17
N GLN A 343 1.69 6.08 19.40
CA GLN A 343 1.09 6.88 20.47
C GLN A 343 1.71 6.39 21.78
N SER A 344 2.60 7.18 22.35
CA SER A 344 3.01 7.04 23.75
C SER A 344 1.73 7.09 24.60
N VAL A 345 1.45 5.98 25.27
CA VAL A 345 0.34 5.85 26.21
C VAL A 345 0.48 6.96 27.27
N PRO A 346 -0.47 7.90 27.41
CA PRO A 346 -0.41 8.89 28.47
C PRO A 346 -0.79 8.20 29.78
N GLY A 347 0.12 8.16 30.71
CA GLY A 347 -0.25 7.90 32.09
C GLY A 347 0.48 6.79 32.84
N SER A 348 1.74 6.98 33.12
CA SER A 348 2.22 6.68 34.48
C SER A 348 2.85 7.96 35.02
N GLN A 349 2.01 8.76 35.67
CA GLN A 349 2.49 9.78 36.59
C GLN A 349 3.27 9.03 37.69
N PHE A 350 4.57 9.14 37.64
CA PHE A 350 5.44 8.77 38.71
C PHE A 350 5.12 9.72 39.89
N VAL A 351 4.31 9.22 40.84
CA VAL A 351 4.11 9.90 42.13
C VAL A 351 5.41 9.74 42.90
N PRO A 352 6.12 10.82 43.22
CA PRO A 352 7.27 10.74 44.13
C PRO A 352 6.76 10.35 45.52
N GLY A 353 7.13 9.18 45.99
CA GLY A 353 6.91 8.78 47.37
C GLY A 353 7.59 9.72 48.35
N PRO A 354 7.03 9.93 49.55
CA PRO A 354 7.57 10.86 50.54
C PRO A 354 8.95 10.42 51.00
N GLN A 355 9.88 11.38 51.04
CA GLN A 355 11.20 11.22 51.63
C GLN A 355 11.04 10.87 53.10
N SER A 356 11.48 9.67 53.51
CA SER A 356 11.66 9.30 54.90
C SER A 356 12.99 9.86 55.42
N GLY A 357 12.91 10.72 56.40
CA GLY A 357 14.02 11.18 57.23
C GLY A 357 14.59 10.06 58.13
N PRO A 358 15.78 10.26 58.71
CA PRO A 358 16.56 9.22 59.38
C PRO A 358 16.12 9.00 60.84
N GLY A 359 16.06 7.74 61.24
CA GLY A 359 16.19 7.34 62.64
C GLY A 359 15.07 6.55 63.24
N ALA A 360 15.28 5.25 63.50
CA ALA A 360 15.12 4.59 64.81
C ALA A 360 15.39 3.08 64.71
N GLN A 361 16.12 2.62 65.68
CA GLN A 361 16.63 1.27 65.88
C GLN A 361 15.58 0.21 66.21
N GLY A 362 15.83 -1.04 65.76
CA GLY A 362 15.74 -2.24 66.58
C GLY A 362 14.39 -2.91 66.76
N ALA A 363 14.25 -4.14 66.17
CA ALA A 363 13.78 -5.35 66.85
C ALA A 363 13.64 -6.54 65.90
N PRO A 364 13.65 -7.82 66.35
CA PRO A 364 14.27 -8.92 65.62
C PRO A 364 13.26 -9.77 64.78
N ALA A 365 13.87 -10.57 63.91
CA ALA A 365 13.30 -11.48 62.94
C ALA A 365 12.30 -12.50 63.51
N GLN A 366 11.12 -12.63 62.85
CA GLN A 366 10.28 -13.83 62.91
C GLN A 366 10.47 -14.62 61.62
N LYS A 367 10.93 -15.88 61.79
CA LYS A 367 11.01 -16.93 60.79
C LYS A 367 9.60 -17.45 60.46
N ASN A 368 9.17 -17.40 59.24
CA ASN A 368 8.05 -18.22 58.75
C ASN A 368 8.58 -19.41 57.95
N PRO A 369 7.98 -20.61 58.13
CA PRO A 369 8.48 -21.84 57.50
C PRO A 369 8.00 -21.98 56.06
N ALA A 370 8.81 -22.63 55.24
CA ALA A 370 8.56 -22.95 53.85
C ALA A 370 7.42 -23.97 53.65
N PRO A 371 6.59 -23.87 52.57
CA PRO A 371 5.66 -24.91 52.20
C PRO A 371 6.35 -26.07 51.50
N GLY A 372 5.97 -27.29 51.89
CA GLY A 372 6.56 -28.55 51.46
C GLY A 372 6.22 -28.92 50.01
N ILE A 373 7.16 -29.64 49.42
CA ILE A 373 7.08 -30.27 48.09
C ILE A 373 6.28 -31.55 48.18
N PRO A 374 5.28 -31.81 47.31
CA PRO A 374 4.61 -33.10 47.25
C PRO A 374 5.45 -34.11 46.45
N LYS A 375 5.55 -35.35 47.05
CA LYS A 375 6.19 -36.52 46.49
C LYS A 375 5.42 -37.14 45.33
N PRO A 376 6.09 -37.71 44.31
CA PRO A 376 5.42 -38.41 43.20
C PRO A 376 4.92 -39.79 43.65
N ALA A 377 3.71 -40.14 43.16
CA ALA A 377 3.11 -41.47 43.33
C ALA A 377 3.72 -42.46 42.33
N ALA A 378 3.94 -43.71 42.80
CA ALA A 378 4.42 -44.84 42.03
C ALA A 378 3.32 -45.52 41.20
N PRO A 379 3.69 -46.25 40.13
CA PRO A 379 2.76 -46.84 39.18
C PRO A 379 2.15 -48.15 39.70
N HIS A 380 0.92 -48.36 39.30
CA HIS A 380 0.32 -49.71 39.16
C HIS A 380 -0.25 -49.84 37.74
#